data_4aedddba32d5f7630e9ae17d5f206b98
#
_entry.id   4aedddba32d5f7630e9ae17d5f206b98
#
_cell.length_a   1.000
_cell.length_b   1.000
_cell.length_c   1.000
_cell.angle_alpha   90.00
_cell.angle_beta   90.00
_cell.angle_gamma   90.00
#
_symmetry.space_group_name_H-M   'P 1'
#
loop_
_entity.id
_entity.type
_entity.pdbx_description
1 polymer ?
#
loop_
_entity_poly.entity_id
_entity_poly.type
_entity_poly.pdbx_seq_one_letter_code
_entity_poly.pdbx_strand_id
1 'polypeptide(L)'
;MKKRILVPYMAATLAMAASISVAARDGAVVARSYMNYNDQKPSVAAEYRYQTVGISWTNTYKIVTAEEARQIQDGIVIFAFPRCPYCRNLITEVTDVAVAENTTVYYCQIDKYRDRYEYNEKTGKPQMTVEAGEGYTELLSWLDEYLADYTVADEAKNKIEVGEKRIGAPTIIRIKNGEPVAKWQLDSVESIEYPDNKYDGWDTAIKEKVEESLYAFFEEV
;
A
#
# COMPACT_ATOMS: atom_id res chain seq x y z
N MET A 1 53.23 25.65 0.30
CA MET A 1 52.68 24.30 0.56
C MET A 1 51.16 24.40 0.64
N LYS A 2 50.43 23.96 -0.40
CA LYS A 2 48.95 23.98 -0.46
C LYS A 2 48.44 22.62 0.02
N LYS A 3 47.83 22.55 1.22
CA LYS A 3 47.11 21.37 1.67
C LYS A 3 45.78 21.27 0.88
N ARG A 4 45.65 20.26 0.04
CA ARG A 4 44.39 19.90 -0.64
C ARG A 4 43.46 19.24 0.39
N ILE A 5 42.33 19.87 0.63
CA ILE A 5 41.20 19.30 1.39
C ILE A 5 40.44 18.39 0.41
N LEU A 6 40.58 17.07 0.57
CA LEU A 6 40.02 16.03 -0.28
C LEU A 6 39.09 15.09 0.52
N VAL A 7 38.21 15.64 1.37
CA VAL A 7 37.41 14.79 2.28
C VAL A 7 35.88 14.83 2.10
N PRO A 8 35.21 15.79 1.43
CA PRO A 8 33.74 15.71 1.40
C PRO A 8 33.15 14.81 0.30
N TYR A 9 33.89 14.48 -0.77
CA TYR A 9 33.30 13.72 -1.90
C TYR A 9 33.11 12.21 -1.63
N MET A 10 33.95 11.58 -0.82
CA MET A 10 33.83 10.15 -0.53
C MET A 10 32.65 9.79 0.38
N ALA A 11 32.28 10.67 1.32
CA ALA A 11 31.17 10.39 2.23
C ALA A 11 29.79 10.48 1.54
N ALA A 12 29.62 11.42 0.62
CA ALA A 12 28.38 11.58 -0.14
C ALA A 12 28.15 10.42 -1.12
N THR A 13 29.20 9.94 -1.79
CA THR A 13 29.11 8.79 -2.74
C THR A 13 28.85 7.47 -2.01
N LEU A 14 29.40 7.24 -0.81
CA LEU A 14 29.07 6.04 -0.03
C LEU A 14 27.64 6.05 0.50
N ALA A 15 27.12 7.19 0.93
CA ALA A 15 25.75 7.30 1.41
C ALA A 15 24.72 7.07 0.28
N MET A 16 24.97 7.60 -0.93
CA MET A 16 24.12 7.32 -2.09
C MET A 16 24.18 5.86 -2.54
N ALA A 17 25.36 5.24 -2.57
CA ALA A 17 25.49 3.84 -2.93
C ALA A 17 24.79 2.90 -1.93
N ALA A 18 24.85 3.23 -0.63
CA ALA A 18 24.14 2.48 0.41
C ALA A 18 22.61 2.62 0.29
N SER A 19 22.09 3.81 0.02
CA SER A 19 20.65 4.05 -0.16
C SER A 19 20.09 3.34 -1.40
N ILE A 20 20.81 3.35 -2.52
CA ILE A 20 20.43 2.62 -3.74
C ILE A 20 20.40 1.10 -3.49
N SER A 21 21.35 0.55 -2.74
CA SER A 21 21.41 -0.88 -2.44
C SER A 21 20.24 -1.34 -1.54
N VAL A 22 19.80 -0.51 -0.61
CA VAL A 22 18.65 -0.80 0.27
C VAL A 22 17.34 -0.76 -0.53
N ALA A 23 17.12 0.28 -1.31
CA ALA A 23 15.91 0.42 -2.12
C ALA A 23 15.78 -0.71 -3.17
N ALA A 24 16.88 -1.12 -3.82
CA ALA A 24 16.87 -2.27 -4.72
C ALA A 24 16.51 -3.58 -4.01
N ARG A 25 16.97 -3.75 -2.76
CA ARG A 25 16.62 -4.91 -1.93
C ARG A 25 15.13 -4.90 -1.57
N ASP A 26 14.59 -3.76 -1.15
CA ASP A 26 13.19 -3.63 -0.75
C ASP A 26 12.24 -3.84 -1.92
N GLY A 27 12.53 -3.26 -3.09
CA GLY A 27 11.77 -3.49 -4.32
C GLY A 27 11.74 -4.98 -4.71
N ALA A 28 12.87 -5.67 -4.57
CA ALA A 28 12.96 -7.11 -4.78
C ALA A 28 12.10 -7.92 -3.80
N VAL A 29 12.03 -7.49 -2.53
CA VAL A 29 11.19 -8.12 -1.50
C VAL A 29 9.72 -7.91 -1.81
N VAL A 30 9.31 -6.68 -2.16
CA VAL A 30 7.92 -6.37 -2.54
C VAL A 30 7.51 -7.21 -3.74
N ALA A 31 8.27 -7.19 -4.85
CA ALA A 31 8.00 -7.95 -6.06
C ALA A 31 7.83 -9.45 -5.75
N ARG A 32 8.78 -10.05 -5.05
CA ARG A 32 8.73 -11.47 -4.67
C ARG A 32 7.51 -11.79 -3.82
N SER A 33 7.13 -10.91 -2.89
CA SER A 33 5.98 -11.13 -2.03
C SER A 33 4.68 -11.27 -2.82
N TYR A 34 4.50 -10.46 -3.87
CA TYR A 34 3.35 -10.57 -4.77
C TYR A 34 3.45 -11.78 -5.70
N MET A 35 4.60 -12.01 -6.33
CA MET A 35 4.82 -13.12 -7.27
C MET A 35 4.64 -14.49 -6.62
N ASN A 36 4.93 -14.62 -5.33
CA ASN A 36 4.72 -15.87 -4.58
C ASN A 36 3.24 -16.30 -4.53
N TYR A 37 2.29 -15.40 -4.77
CA TYR A 37 0.86 -15.71 -4.81
C TYR A 37 0.30 -15.87 -6.22
N ASN A 38 1.13 -15.74 -7.27
CA ASN A 38 0.69 -15.95 -8.63
C ASN A 38 0.08 -17.35 -8.79
N ASP A 39 -1.09 -17.40 -9.41
CA ASP A 39 -1.85 -18.62 -9.69
C ASP A 39 -2.30 -19.45 -8.45
N GLN A 40 -2.00 -18.97 -7.24
CA GLN A 40 -2.50 -19.61 -6.03
C GLN A 40 -4.00 -19.35 -5.84
N LYS A 41 -4.66 -20.27 -5.17
CA LYS A 41 -6.07 -20.12 -4.79
C LYS A 41 -6.20 -19.38 -3.47
N PRO A 42 -7.08 -18.35 -3.39
CA PRO A 42 -7.42 -17.73 -2.12
C PRO A 42 -8.07 -18.73 -1.17
N SER A 43 -7.68 -18.75 0.10
CA SER A 43 -8.25 -19.66 1.10
C SER A 43 -9.74 -19.45 1.36
N VAL A 44 -10.22 -18.22 1.15
CA VAL A 44 -11.62 -17.81 1.38
C VAL A 44 -12.48 -17.84 0.10
N ALA A 45 -11.89 -18.15 -1.06
CA ALA A 45 -12.55 -18.15 -2.37
C ALA A 45 -11.79 -19.11 -3.31
N ALA A 46 -11.76 -20.40 -2.94
CA ALA A 46 -10.91 -21.42 -3.59
C ALA A 46 -11.36 -21.76 -5.04
N GLU A 47 -12.51 -21.30 -5.47
CA GLU A 47 -12.99 -21.37 -6.86
C GLU A 47 -12.26 -20.39 -7.79
N TYR A 48 -11.65 -19.33 -7.24
CA TYR A 48 -10.87 -18.34 -7.99
C TYR A 48 -9.37 -18.59 -7.88
N ARG A 49 -8.61 -17.80 -8.65
CA ARG A 49 -7.15 -17.70 -8.55
C ARG A 49 -6.75 -16.26 -8.38
N TYR A 50 -5.62 -16.03 -7.71
CA TYR A 50 -5.01 -14.70 -7.71
C TYR A 50 -4.50 -14.35 -9.11
N GLN A 51 -4.65 -13.08 -9.49
CA GLN A 51 -4.08 -12.57 -10.75
C GLN A 51 -2.56 -12.74 -10.74
N THR A 52 -2.01 -12.99 -11.91
CA THR A 52 -0.55 -12.97 -12.12
C THR A 52 -0.05 -11.53 -12.05
N VAL A 53 0.89 -11.27 -11.16
CA VAL A 53 1.55 -9.97 -10.98
C VAL A 53 3.00 -10.12 -11.42
N GLY A 54 3.46 -9.21 -12.30
CA GLY A 54 4.85 -9.09 -12.72
C GLY A 54 5.37 -7.70 -12.37
N ILE A 55 6.12 -7.58 -11.28
CA ILE A 55 6.76 -6.32 -10.89
C ILE A 55 8.23 -6.41 -11.29
N SER A 56 8.70 -5.44 -12.06
CA SER A 56 10.12 -5.28 -12.35
C SER A 56 10.90 -4.98 -11.06
N TRP A 57 12.11 -5.53 -10.96
CA TRP A 57 13.01 -5.24 -9.86
C TRP A 57 13.45 -3.78 -9.95
N THR A 58 12.82 -2.92 -9.17
CA THR A 58 13.03 -1.48 -9.24
C THR A 58 13.56 -0.94 -7.91
N ASN A 59 14.25 0.19 -7.95
CA ASN A 59 14.67 0.94 -6.76
C ASN A 59 13.54 1.83 -6.20
N THR A 60 12.31 1.58 -6.61
CA THR A 60 11.15 2.42 -6.36
C THR A 60 10.60 2.26 -4.96
N TYR A 61 10.72 1.05 -4.37
CA TYR A 61 10.11 0.78 -3.08
C TYR A 61 11.11 0.91 -1.91
N LYS A 62 10.60 1.48 -0.82
CA LYS A 62 11.20 1.40 0.51
C LYS A 62 10.17 0.79 1.47
N ILE A 63 10.50 -0.35 2.08
CA ILE A 63 9.62 -1.01 3.04
C ILE A 63 9.67 -0.24 4.37
N VAL A 64 8.49 0.02 4.93
CA VAL A 64 8.33 0.71 6.21
C VAL A 64 7.36 -0.03 7.12
N THR A 65 7.56 0.09 8.42
CA THR A 65 6.61 -0.33 9.45
C THR A 65 5.45 0.68 9.58
N ALA A 66 4.43 0.34 10.37
CA ALA A 66 3.35 1.27 10.69
C ALA A 66 3.86 2.53 11.44
N GLU A 67 4.85 2.35 12.31
CA GLU A 67 5.49 3.45 13.03
C GLU A 67 6.36 4.32 12.10
N GLU A 68 7.20 3.70 11.25
CA GLU A 68 8.07 4.41 10.31
C GLU A 68 7.28 5.21 9.26
N ALA A 69 6.09 4.73 8.86
CA ALA A 69 5.22 5.44 7.92
C ALA A 69 4.85 6.84 8.42
N ARG A 70 4.67 7.03 9.73
CA ARG A 70 4.36 8.31 10.37
C ARG A 70 5.56 9.27 10.47
N GLN A 71 6.77 8.77 10.24
CA GLN A 71 8.01 9.55 10.33
C GLN A 71 8.47 10.11 8.98
N ILE A 72 7.75 9.74 7.90
CA ILE A 72 8.05 10.21 6.55
C ILE A 72 7.73 11.70 6.48
N GLN A 73 8.69 12.49 6.00
CA GLN A 73 8.51 13.93 5.85
C GLN A 73 7.82 14.30 4.55
N ASP A 74 8.28 13.72 3.43
CA ASP A 74 7.71 13.96 2.10
C ASP A 74 7.71 12.66 1.30
N GLY A 75 6.64 12.41 0.54
CA GLY A 75 6.55 11.26 -0.35
C GLY A 75 5.20 10.57 -0.40
N ILE A 76 5.18 9.40 -1.03
CA ILE A 76 4.00 8.56 -1.25
C ILE A 76 4.12 7.30 -0.39
N VAL A 77 3.10 7.02 0.42
CA VAL A 77 2.99 5.77 1.18
C VAL A 77 1.85 4.93 0.61
N ILE A 78 2.10 3.65 0.32
CA ILE A 78 1.06 2.69 -0.02
C ILE A 78 0.85 1.70 1.11
N PHE A 79 -0.40 1.57 1.56
CA PHE A 79 -0.87 0.54 2.48
C PHE A 79 -1.52 -0.59 1.67
N ALA A 80 -0.80 -1.68 1.51
CA ALA A 80 -1.19 -2.79 0.65
C ALA A 80 -0.70 -4.13 1.20
N PHE A 81 -1.14 -5.24 0.61
CA PHE A 81 -0.60 -6.57 0.93
C PHE A 81 -0.83 -7.56 -0.23
N PRO A 82 0.04 -8.58 -0.38
CA PRO A 82 0.07 -9.43 -1.58
C PRO A 82 -1.15 -10.31 -1.80
N ARG A 83 -1.92 -10.64 -0.76
CA ARG A 83 -3.14 -11.46 -0.85
C ARG A 83 -4.41 -10.65 -1.10
N CYS A 84 -4.32 -9.32 -1.14
CA CYS A 84 -5.44 -8.46 -1.48
C CYS A 84 -5.64 -8.43 -3.00
N PRO A 85 -6.81 -8.86 -3.54
CA PRO A 85 -7.05 -8.88 -4.98
C PRO A 85 -6.92 -7.51 -5.63
N TYR A 86 -7.47 -6.47 -4.99
CA TYR A 86 -7.37 -5.09 -5.46
C TYR A 86 -5.93 -4.56 -5.44
N CYS A 87 -5.15 -4.92 -4.42
CA CYS A 87 -3.74 -4.57 -4.38
C CYS A 87 -2.95 -5.24 -5.51
N ARG A 88 -3.33 -6.46 -5.89
CA ARG A 88 -2.69 -7.19 -6.99
C ARG A 88 -2.97 -6.55 -8.35
N ASN A 89 -4.19 -6.06 -8.56
CA ASN A 89 -4.52 -5.31 -9.77
C ASN A 89 -3.79 -3.96 -9.86
N LEU A 90 -3.53 -3.32 -8.72
CA LEU A 90 -2.99 -1.96 -8.67
C LEU A 90 -1.46 -1.88 -8.65
N ILE A 91 -0.79 -2.87 -8.05
CA ILE A 91 0.64 -2.72 -7.69
C ILE A 91 1.57 -2.54 -8.89
N THR A 92 1.21 -3.09 -10.05
CA THR A 92 1.98 -2.92 -11.29
C THR A 92 1.91 -1.47 -11.77
N GLU A 93 0.70 -0.92 -11.84
CA GLU A 93 0.43 0.45 -12.28
C GLU A 93 1.11 1.47 -11.34
N VAL A 94 1.04 1.25 -10.02
CA VAL A 94 1.80 2.08 -9.04
C VAL A 94 3.30 1.99 -9.29
N THR A 95 3.82 0.80 -9.61
CA THR A 95 5.25 0.61 -9.89
C THR A 95 5.65 1.37 -11.14
N ASP A 96 4.89 1.26 -12.21
CA ASP A 96 5.22 1.85 -13.51
C ASP A 96 5.17 3.38 -13.44
N VAL A 97 4.16 3.96 -12.79
CA VAL A 97 4.07 5.40 -12.54
C VAL A 97 5.22 5.88 -11.66
N ALA A 98 5.52 5.19 -10.57
CA ALA A 98 6.60 5.58 -9.67
C ALA A 98 7.98 5.53 -10.34
N VAL A 99 8.21 4.58 -11.26
CA VAL A 99 9.42 4.52 -12.09
C VAL A 99 9.48 5.70 -13.06
N ALA A 100 8.39 5.99 -13.75
CA ALA A 100 8.32 7.09 -14.71
C ALA A 100 8.55 8.45 -14.03
N GLU A 101 7.97 8.66 -12.84
CA GLU A 101 8.12 9.88 -12.03
C GLU A 101 9.41 9.91 -11.19
N ASN A 102 10.23 8.87 -11.27
CA ASN A 102 11.44 8.71 -10.45
C ASN A 102 11.18 8.95 -8.94
N THR A 103 10.02 8.48 -8.48
CA THR A 103 9.51 8.69 -7.12
C THR A 103 9.68 7.42 -6.28
N THR A 104 10.14 7.58 -5.03
CA THR A 104 10.16 6.48 -4.07
C THR A 104 8.80 6.29 -3.43
N VAL A 105 8.26 5.07 -3.50
CA VAL A 105 7.05 4.67 -2.81
C VAL A 105 7.39 3.94 -1.52
N TYR A 106 6.92 4.44 -0.40
CA TYR A 106 7.04 3.77 0.89
C TYR A 106 5.95 2.69 1.00
N TYR A 107 6.35 1.44 1.09
CA TYR A 107 5.46 0.29 1.13
C TYR A 107 5.25 -0.20 2.56
N CYS A 108 4.06 -0.02 3.10
CA CYS A 108 3.64 -0.59 4.37
C CYS A 108 2.74 -1.81 4.14
N GLN A 109 3.23 -3.02 4.50
CA GLN A 109 2.43 -4.23 4.42
C GLN A 109 1.41 -4.25 5.56
N ILE A 110 0.25 -3.61 5.35
CA ILE A 110 -0.70 -3.26 6.41
C ILE A 110 -1.38 -4.46 7.07
N ASP A 111 -1.50 -5.60 6.40
CA ASP A 111 -2.11 -6.82 6.97
C ASP A 111 -1.32 -7.41 8.15
N LYS A 112 -0.06 -6.98 8.36
CA LYS A 112 0.77 -7.34 9.51
C LYS A 112 0.42 -6.56 10.78
N TYR A 113 -0.22 -5.42 10.65
CA TYR A 113 -0.48 -4.47 11.73
C TYR A 113 -1.94 -4.33 12.07
N ARG A 114 -2.84 -4.58 11.10
CA ARG A 114 -4.28 -4.43 11.28
C ARG A 114 -4.82 -5.41 12.31
N ASP A 115 -5.65 -4.90 13.20
CA ASP A 115 -6.62 -5.67 13.95
C ASP A 115 -7.59 -6.43 13.04
N ARG A 116 -8.34 -7.36 13.62
CA ARG A 116 -9.44 -8.04 12.96
C ARG A 116 -10.60 -8.20 13.91
N TYR A 117 -11.78 -7.84 13.42
CA TYR A 117 -13.05 -8.12 14.05
C TYR A 117 -13.85 -9.09 13.19
N GLU A 118 -14.64 -9.93 13.83
CA GLU A 118 -15.62 -10.79 13.20
C GLU A 118 -16.96 -10.61 13.90
N TYR A 119 -18.06 -10.79 13.17
CA TYR A 119 -19.38 -10.74 13.78
C TYR A 119 -19.61 -11.99 14.63
N ASN A 120 -20.04 -11.79 15.89
CA ASN A 120 -20.35 -12.88 16.79
C ASN A 120 -21.87 -13.06 16.86
N GLU A 121 -22.39 -14.12 16.23
CA GLU A 121 -23.81 -14.45 16.16
C GLU A 121 -24.47 -14.60 17.54
N LYS A 122 -23.73 -15.07 18.55
CA LYS A 122 -24.27 -15.28 19.89
C LYS A 122 -24.52 -13.99 20.63
N THR A 123 -23.72 -12.97 20.37
CA THR A 123 -23.81 -11.68 21.07
C THR A 123 -24.45 -10.59 20.20
N GLY A 124 -24.59 -10.83 18.88
CA GLY A 124 -25.08 -9.84 17.94
C GLY A 124 -24.14 -8.65 17.73
N LYS A 125 -22.85 -8.80 18.01
CA LYS A 125 -21.86 -7.69 18.00
C LYS A 125 -20.54 -8.10 17.34
N PRO A 126 -19.79 -7.13 16.80
CA PRO A 126 -18.39 -7.34 16.44
C PRO A 126 -17.57 -7.78 17.63
N GLN A 127 -16.68 -8.74 17.42
CA GLN A 127 -15.72 -9.22 18.39
C GLN A 127 -14.33 -9.21 17.79
N MET A 128 -13.35 -8.64 18.51
CA MET A 128 -11.96 -8.66 18.09
C MET A 128 -11.42 -10.09 18.10
N THR A 129 -10.81 -10.51 17.00
CA THR A 129 -10.19 -11.83 16.82
C THR A 129 -8.68 -11.75 16.64
N VAL A 130 -8.16 -10.59 16.26
CA VAL A 130 -6.73 -10.29 16.16
C VAL A 130 -6.51 -8.89 16.70
N GLU A 131 -5.56 -8.74 17.61
CA GLU A 131 -5.16 -7.45 18.14
C GLU A 131 -4.33 -6.66 17.13
N ALA A 132 -4.37 -5.32 17.23
CA ALA A 132 -3.53 -4.42 16.44
C ALA A 132 -2.04 -4.68 16.74
N GLY A 133 -1.23 -4.65 15.69
CA GLY A 133 0.23 -4.65 15.82
C GLY A 133 0.76 -3.27 16.25
N GLU A 134 2.04 -3.27 16.60
CA GLU A 134 2.75 -2.07 17.06
C GLU A 134 2.63 -0.90 16.06
N GLY A 135 2.34 0.30 16.57
CA GLY A 135 2.21 1.54 15.81
C GLY A 135 0.91 1.68 15.01
N TYR A 136 0.02 0.67 15.00
CA TYR A 136 -1.19 0.74 14.17
C TYR A 136 -2.23 1.73 14.71
N THR A 137 -2.45 1.76 16.01
CA THR A 137 -3.41 2.70 16.63
C THR A 137 -3.01 4.15 16.42
N GLU A 138 -1.73 4.45 16.55
CA GLU A 138 -1.18 5.78 16.29
C GLU A 138 -1.24 6.13 14.80
N LEU A 139 -1.06 5.14 13.92
CA LEU A 139 -1.22 5.31 12.48
C LEU A 139 -2.67 5.63 12.10
N LEU A 140 -3.66 4.96 12.73
CA LEU A 140 -5.08 5.30 12.56
C LEU A 140 -5.38 6.73 13.00
N SER A 141 -4.85 7.14 14.16
CA SER A 141 -5.05 8.50 14.68
C SER A 141 -4.45 9.57 13.76
N TRP A 142 -3.28 9.29 13.18
CA TRP A 142 -2.61 10.21 12.26
C TRP A 142 -3.30 10.32 10.90
N LEU A 143 -3.97 9.25 10.44
CA LEU A 143 -4.69 9.20 9.17
C LEU A 143 -6.19 9.43 9.30
N ASP A 144 -6.71 9.80 10.46
CA ASP A 144 -8.13 9.78 10.81
C ASP A 144 -9.06 10.39 9.75
N GLU A 145 -8.70 11.54 9.18
CA GLU A 145 -9.50 12.23 8.15
C GLU A 145 -9.61 11.46 6.83
N TYR A 146 -8.68 10.53 6.58
CA TYR A 146 -8.60 9.75 5.34
C TYR A 146 -9.19 8.34 5.48
N LEU A 147 -9.62 7.94 6.67
CA LEU A 147 -10.08 6.60 6.95
C LEU A 147 -11.61 6.48 6.90
N ALA A 148 -12.07 5.30 6.47
CA ALA A 148 -13.47 4.91 6.56
C ALA A 148 -13.73 4.15 7.87
N ASP A 149 -15.01 4.14 8.28
CA ASP A 149 -15.47 3.35 9.41
C ASP A 149 -15.25 1.85 9.15
N TYR A 150 -14.82 1.14 10.18
CA TYR A 150 -14.64 -0.29 10.10
C TYR A 150 -15.99 -0.98 10.27
N THR A 151 -16.34 -1.79 9.29
CA THR A 151 -17.55 -2.62 9.36
C THR A 151 -17.20 -4.09 9.17
N VAL A 152 -17.96 -4.96 9.82
CA VAL A 152 -17.99 -6.41 9.59
C VAL A 152 -19.37 -6.81 9.06
N ALA A 153 -19.46 -7.95 8.36
CA ALA A 153 -20.73 -8.44 7.86
C ALA A 153 -21.32 -9.48 8.82
N ASP A 154 -22.63 -9.41 9.05
CA ASP A 154 -23.39 -10.50 9.66
C ASP A 154 -23.68 -11.63 8.65
N GLU A 155 -24.38 -12.71 9.07
CA GLU A 155 -24.79 -13.82 8.18
C GLU A 155 -25.65 -13.36 7.01
N ALA A 156 -26.48 -12.34 7.22
CA ALA A 156 -27.35 -11.75 6.20
C ALA A 156 -26.62 -10.74 5.30
N LYS A 157 -25.28 -10.57 5.47
CA LYS A 157 -24.41 -9.60 4.77
C LYS A 157 -24.73 -8.13 5.09
N ASN A 158 -25.43 -7.84 6.17
CA ASN A 158 -25.56 -6.47 6.63
C ASN A 158 -24.25 -5.97 7.21
N LYS A 159 -23.95 -4.69 6.95
CA LYS A 159 -22.76 -4.03 7.51
C LYS A 159 -23.04 -3.62 8.96
N ILE A 160 -22.23 -4.12 9.89
CA ILE A 160 -22.28 -3.79 11.31
C ILE A 160 -21.02 -3.01 11.67
N GLU A 161 -21.19 -1.82 12.23
CA GLU A 161 -20.09 -0.96 12.62
C GLU A 161 -19.32 -1.55 13.81
N VAL A 162 -18.00 -1.46 13.74
CA VAL A 162 -17.10 -1.85 14.83
C VAL A 162 -16.97 -0.73 15.87
N GLY A 163 -17.18 0.51 15.44
CA GLY A 163 -16.99 1.71 16.27
C GLY A 163 -15.57 2.29 16.17
N GLU A 164 -14.77 1.78 15.26
CA GLU A 164 -13.41 2.23 14.98
C GLU A 164 -13.24 2.48 13.48
N LYS A 165 -12.17 3.17 13.10
CA LYS A 165 -11.78 3.34 11.70
C LYS A 165 -10.75 2.30 11.27
N ARG A 166 -10.58 2.12 9.96
CA ARG A 166 -9.64 1.14 9.42
C ARG A 166 -8.97 1.62 8.15
N ILE A 167 -7.69 1.31 8.01
CA ILE A 167 -6.98 1.46 6.73
C ILE A 167 -7.43 0.36 5.79
N GLY A 168 -8.14 0.76 4.71
CA GLY A 168 -8.44 -0.12 3.58
C GLY A 168 -7.18 -0.51 2.82
N ALA A 169 -7.27 -1.51 1.94
CA ALA A 169 -6.16 -1.87 1.07
C ALA A 169 -6.68 -2.19 -0.34
N PRO A 170 -6.13 -1.53 -1.37
CA PRO A 170 -5.04 -0.55 -1.32
C PRO A 170 -5.50 0.84 -0.86
N THR A 171 -4.66 1.56 -0.14
CA THR A 171 -4.80 2.99 0.14
C THR A 171 -3.44 3.64 -0.10
N ILE A 172 -3.40 4.74 -0.82
CA ILE A 172 -2.20 5.53 -1.08
C ILE A 172 -2.37 6.90 -0.44
N ILE A 173 -1.38 7.31 0.34
CA ILE A 173 -1.36 8.60 1.03
C ILE A 173 -0.17 9.41 0.55
N ARG A 174 -0.40 10.67 0.20
CA ARG A 174 0.65 11.65 -0.02
C ARG A 174 0.95 12.37 1.27
N ILE A 175 2.23 12.46 1.60
CA ILE A 175 2.75 13.11 2.81
C ILE A 175 3.57 14.30 2.40
N LYS A 176 3.39 15.44 3.10
CA LYS A 176 4.15 16.66 2.93
C LYS A 176 4.44 17.31 4.27
N ASN A 177 5.70 17.61 4.54
CA ASN A 177 6.17 18.15 5.83
C ASN A 177 5.74 17.30 7.05
N GLY A 178 5.73 15.98 6.91
CA GLY A 178 5.35 15.05 7.97
C GLY A 178 3.84 14.85 8.17
N GLU A 179 2.99 15.50 7.34
CA GLU A 179 1.54 15.42 7.46
C GLU A 179 0.90 14.76 6.23
N PRO A 180 -0.14 13.93 6.40
CA PRO A 180 -0.93 13.41 5.29
C PRO A 180 -1.72 14.56 4.65
N VAL A 181 -1.58 14.75 3.33
CA VAL A 181 -2.20 15.87 2.62
C VAL A 181 -3.20 15.43 1.55
N ALA A 182 -3.14 14.20 1.09
CA ALA A 182 -4.08 13.66 0.12
C ALA A 182 -4.15 12.13 0.20
N LYS A 183 -5.29 11.58 -0.21
CA LYS A 183 -5.54 10.14 -0.33
C LYS A 183 -5.94 9.80 -1.75
N TRP A 184 -5.39 8.68 -2.26
CA TRP A 184 -5.85 8.01 -3.46
C TRP A 184 -6.36 6.60 -3.11
N GLN A 185 -7.51 6.24 -3.65
CA GLN A 185 -8.14 4.93 -3.59
C GLN A 185 -8.77 4.60 -4.94
N LEU A 186 -9.24 3.36 -5.13
CA LEU A 186 -9.88 2.95 -6.39
C LEU A 186 -11.12 3.78 -6.75
N ASP A 187 -11.86 4.24 -5.76
CA ASP A 187 -13.02 5.13 -5.92
C ASP A 187 -12.63 6.58 -6.26
N SER A 188 -11.35 6.92 -6.22
CA SER A 188 -10.83 8.21 -6.71
C SER A 188 -10.77 8.28 -8.23
N VAL A 189 -10.97 7.17 -8.94
CA VAL A 189 -10.90 7.12 -10.41
C VAL A 189 -12.31 7.17 -10.97
N GLU A 190 -12.63 8.29 -11.61
CA GLU A 190 -13.97 8.53 -12.16
C GLU A 190 -14.25 7.67 -13.42
N SER A 191 -15.53 7.34 -13.61
CA SER A 191 -16.02 6.67 -14.82
C SER A 191 -15.36 5.33 -15.13
N ILE A 192 -15.04 4.54 -14.10
CA ILE A 192 -14.58 3.16 -14.23
C ILE A 192 -15.62 2.20 -13.66
N GLU A 193 -15.95 1.18 -14.43
CA GLU A 193 -16.65 -0.01 -13.95
C GLU A 193 -15.63 -1.12 -13.72
N TYR A 194 -15.27 -1.34 -12.45
CA TYR A 194 -14.40 -2.46 -12.09
C TYR A 194 -15.14 -3.79 -12.25
N PRO A 195 -14.43 -4.90 -12.54
CA PRO A 195 -15.05 -6.22 -12.58
C PRO A 195 -15.81 -6.54 -11.28
N ASP A 196 -17.00 -7.14 -11.39
CA ASP A 196 -17.81 -7.59 -10.25
C ASP A 196 -17.05 -8.56 -9.36
N ASN A 197 -16.25 -9.42 -9.97
CA ASN A 197 -15.39 -10.33 -9.25
C ASN A 197 -14.00 -9.69 -9.01
N LYS A 198 -13.70 -9.41 -7.76
CA LYS A 198 -12.43 -8.81 -7.34
C LYS A 198 -11.17 -9.61 -7.71
N TYR A 199 -11.31 -10.88 -8.09
CA TYR A 199 -10.19 -11.73 -8.53
C TYR A 199 -9.96 -11.65 -10.04
N ASP A 200 -10.82 -10.97 -10.81
CA ASP A 200 -10.59 -10.74 -12.22
C ASP A 200 -9.56 -9.61 -12.43
N GLY A 201 -8.71 -9.79 -13.43
CA GLY A 201 -7.74 -8.76 -13.82
C GLY A 201 -8.43 -7.58 -14.50
N TRP A 202 -7.86 -6.40 -14.34
CA TRP A 202 -8.30 -5.22 -15.07
C TRP A 202 -7.92 -5.31 -16.55
N ASP A 203 -8.80 -4.86 -17.41
CA ASP A 203 -8.50 -4.68 -18.82
C ASP A 203 -7.61 -3.44 -19.06
N THR A 204 -7.19 -3.25 -20.31
CA THR A 204 -6.30 -2.15 -20.69
C THR A 204 -6.93 -0.78 -20.42
N ALA A 205 -8.23 -0.62 -20.69
CA ALA A 205 -8.91 0.67 -20.51
C ALA A 205 -9.01 1.08 -19.04
N ILE A 206 -9.24 0.13 -18.13
CA ILE A 206 -9.20 0.36 -16.68
C ILE A 206 -7.79 0.75 -16.25
N LYS A 207 -6.78 0.02 -16.69
CA LYS A 207 -5.37 0.28 -16.35
C LYS A 207 -4.92 1.66 -16.78
N GLU A 208 -5.19 2.05 -18.01
CA GLU A 208 -4.85 3.38 -18.55
C GLU A 208 -5.46 4.51 -17.70
N LYS A 209 -6.74 4.40 -17.32
CA LYS A 209 -7.39 5.39 -16.46
C LYS A 209 -6.82 5.42 -15.04
N VAL A 210 -6.49 4.25 -14.48
CA VAL A 210 -5.85 4.15 -13.17
C VAL A 210 -4.47 4.80 -13.20
N GLU A 211 -3.66 4.52 -14.22
CA GLU A 211 -2.35 5.14 -14.40
C GLU A 211 -2.45 6.65 -14.56
N GLU A 212 -3.38 7.16 -15.39
CA GLU A 212 -3.61 8.61 -15.54
C GLU A 212 -3.94 9.28 -14.20
N SER A 213 -4.81 8.67 -13.41
CA SER A 213 -5.15 9.16 -12.07
C SER A 213 -3.98 9.09 -11.10
N LEU A 214 -3.14 8.05 -11.18
CA LEU A 214 -1.93 7.92 -10.37
C LEU A 214 -0.88 8.95 -10.78
N TYR A 215 -0.66 9.22 -12.08
CA TYR A 215 0.23 10.27 -12.55
C TYR A 215 -0.16 11.62 -11.94
N ALA A 216 -1.42 12.02 -12.06
CA ALA A 216 -1.91 13.27 -11.46
C ALA A 216 -1.68 13.31 -9.94
N PHE A 217 -1.85 12.19 -9.25
CA PHE A 217 -1.60 12.11 -7.81
C PHE A 217 -0.12 12.18 -7.44
N PHE A 218 0.78 11.65 -8.28
CA PHE A 218 2.23 11.63 -8.02
C PHE A 218 2.91 12.95 -8.38
N GLU A 219 2.47 13.66 -9.43
CA GLU A 219 3.04 14.95 -9.87
C GLU A 219 3.02 16.05 -8.80
N GLU A 220 2.15 15.96 -7.81
CA GLU A 220 2.01 16.96 -6.75
C GLU A 220 2.90 16.73 -5.50
N VAL A 221 3.89 15.81 -5.60
CA VAL A 221 4.81 15.45 -4.48
C VAL A 221 5.94 16.48 -4.32
#